data_560643375426763d4b5857caa45f9d36
#
_entry.id   560643375426763d4b5857caa45f9d36
#
_cell.length_a   1.000
_cell.length_b   1.000
_cell.length_c   1.000
_cell.angle_alpha   90.00
_cell.angle_beta   90.00
_cell.angle_gamma   90.00
#
_symmetry.space_group_name_H-M   'P 1'
#
loop_
_entity.id
_entity.type
_entity.pdbx_description
1 polymer ?
#
loop_
_entity_poly.entity_id
_entity_poly.type
_entity_poly.pdbx_seq_one_letter_code
_entity_poly.pdbx_strand_id
1 'polypeptide(L)'
;MATRVTKTPDDMLAEDISSFIADPLGYVMYMFPWSTYQPIQQVELQEPYASRFPTCKYGPDIWACEFLDEIRDQILANKFNGKDAVDPIYMATSSGHGIGKSVMVAWLVKFILDTRPFSKGTITANTAEQLKTKTWAEVGKWHKLSMTEHWFTYNSGRGAMNLAHKDHKESWRCDAQTCREENS
;
A
#
# COMPACT_ATOMS: atom_id res chain seq x y z
N MET A 1 37.31 -2.16 -19.59
CA MET A 1 36.36 -3.26 -19.48
C MET A 1 35.28 -2.81 -18.48
N ALA A 2 34.05 -2.57 -18.93
CA ALA A 2 32.97 -2.23 -18.02
C ALA A 2 32.54 -3.49 -17.28
N THR A 3 32.69 -3.50 -15.97
CA THR A 3 32.24 -4.60 -15.10
C THR A 3 30.70 -4.66 -15.19
N ARG A 4 30.16 -5.75 -15.73
CA ARG A 4 28.74 -6.00 -15.81
C ARG A 4 28.26 -6.21 -14.36
N VAL A 5 27.67 -5.20 -13.75
CA VAL A 5 27.04 -5.31 -12.43
C VAL A 5 25.85 -6.26 -12.62
N THR A 6 25.93 -7.44 -12.05
CA THR A 6 24.80 -8.39 -11.99
C THR A 6 23.75 -7.81 -11.03
N LYS A 7 22.54 -7.57 -11.53
CA LYS A 7 21.42 -7.11 -10.68
C LYS A 7 21.12 -8.15 -9.61
N THR A 8 20.92 -7.69 -8.38
CA THR A 8 20.44 -8.53 -7.29
C THR A 8 18.94 -8.83 -7.46
N PRO A 9 18.37 -9.83 -6.78
CA PRO A 9 16.92 -10.05 -6.74
C PRO A 9 16.15 -8.80 -6.29
N ASP A 10 16.70 -8.04 -5.34
CA ASP A 10 16.10 -6.80 -4.85
C ASP A 10 16.14 -5.68 -5.89
N ASP A 11 17.20 -5.57 -6.68
CA ASP A 11 17.26 -4.61 -7.79
C ASP A 11 16.20 -4.91 -8.85
N MET A 12 15.98 -6.20 -9.14
CA MET A 12 14.94 -6.64 -10.09
C MET A 12 13.54 -6.36 -9.54
N LEU A 13 13.30 -6.66 -8.27
CA LEU A 13 12.02 -6.38 -7.62
C LEU A 13 11.73 -4.88 -7.58
N ALA A 14 12.72 -4.05 -7.26
CA ALA A 14 12.58 -2.58 -7.26
C ALA A 14 12.26 -2.03 -8.67
N GLU A 15 12.86 -2.61 -9.70
CA GLU A 15 12.58 -2.24 -11.10
C GLU A 15 11.15 -2.60 -11.49
N ASP A 16 10.69 -3.81 -11.16
CA ASP A 16 9.31 -4.23 -11.40
C ASP A 16 8.31 -3.31 -10.68
N ILE A 17 8.56 -3.03 -9.38
CA ILE A 17 7.72 -2.15 -8.58
C ILE A 17 7.65 -0.74 -9.15
N SER A 18 8.75 -0.23 -9.70
CA SER A 18 8.80 1.11 -10.29
C SER A 18 7.81 1.30 -11.45
N SER A 19 7.45 0.22 -12.14
CA SER A 19 6.45 0.25 -13.21
C SER A 19 5.04 0.59 -12.72
N PHE A 20 4.76 0.35 -11.45
CA PHE A 20 3.46 0.62 -10.83
C PHE A 20 3.32 2.01 -10.20
N ILE A 21 4.24 2.94 -10.42
CA ILE A 21 4.23 4.28 -9.78
C ILE A 21 2.90 5.03 -9.93
N ALA A 22 2.16 4.78 -11.00
CA ALA A 22 0.85 5.34 -11.27
C ALA A 22 -0.28 4.27 -11.31
N ASP A 23 0.00 3.01 -11.00
CA ASP A 23 -1.00 1.93 -11.07
C ASP A 23 -1.13 1.19 -9.72
N PRO A 24 -1.89 1.74 -8.76
CA PRO A 24 -2.05 1.10 -7.45
C PRO A 24 -2.77 -0.25 -7.51
N LEU A 25 -3.72 -0.46 -8.44
CA LEU A 25 -4.37 -1.75 -8.59
C LEU A 25 -3.42 -2.80 -9.16
N GLY A 26 -2.66 -2.46 -10.20
CA GLY A 26 -1.62 -3.35 -10.74
C GLY A 26 -0.58 -3.72 -9.68
N TYR A 27 -0.16 -2.75 -8.86
CA TYR A 27 0.71 -2.99 -7.70
C TYR A 27 0.11 -4.00 -6.71
N VAL A 28 -1.15 -3.81 -6.31
CA VAL A 28 -1.83 -4.71 -5.36
C VAL A 28 -1.93 -6.13 -5.91
N MET A 29 -2.25 -6.27 -7.19
CA MET A 29 -2.34 -7.57 -7.85
C MET A 29 -0.98 -8.27 -8.00
N TYR A 30 0.09 -7.50 -8.19
CA TYR A 30 1.46 -8.01 -8.29
C TYR A 30 2.05 -8.36 -6.91
N MET A 31 1.87 -7.48 -5.92
CA MET A 31 2.58 -7.52 -4.64
C MET A 31 2.14 -8.65 -3.72
N PHE A 32 0.87 -9.06 -3.79
CA PHE A 32 0.29 -9.99 -2.82
C PHE A 32 -0.03 -11.37 -3.45
N PRO A 33 0.06 -12.46 -2.65
CA PRO A 33 -0.02 -13.84 -3.13
C PRO A 33 -1.47 -14.31 -3.38
N TRP A 34 -2.22 -13.62 -4.25
CA TRP A 34 -3.63 -13.89 -4.55
C TRP A 34 -3.89 -15.30 -5.05
N SER A 35 -2.95 -15.89 -5.80
CA SER A 35 -3.10 -17.23 -6.37
C SER A 35 -2.69 -18.37 -5.44
N THR A 36 -1.90 -18.06 -4.38
CA THR A 36 -1.23 -19.11 -3.58
C THR A 36 -1.57 -19.09 -2.10
N TYR A 37 -2.10 -17.97 -1.56
CA TYR A 37 -2.41 -17.84 -0.14
C TYR A 37 -3.92 -17.79 0.12
N GLN A 38 -4.51 -18.95 0.39
CA GLN A 38 -5.95 -19.16 0.56
C GLN A 38 -6.64 -18.17 1.54
N PRO A 39 -6.04 -17.72 2.66
CA PRO A 39 -6.71 -16.79 3.56
C PRO A 39 -7.07 -15.42 2.98
N ILE A 40 -6.47 -15.00 1.87
CA ILE A 40 -6.87 -13.76 1.17
C ILE A 40 -7.73 -14.00 -0.07
N GLN A 41 -7.96 -15.25 -0.46
CA GLN A 41 -8.79 -15.66 -1.60
C GLN A 41 -10.29 -15.62 -1.22
N GLN A 42 -10.78 -14.47 -0.80
CA GLN A 42 -12.15 -14.30 -0.31
C GLN A 42 -13.12 -13.83 -1.40
N VAL A 43 -12.62 -13.10 -2.38
CA VAL A 43 -13.42 -12.52 -3.45
C VAL A 43 -12.83 -12.95 -4.80
N GLU A 44 -13.67 -13.52 -5.67
CA GLU A 44 -13.30 -13.76 -7.06
C GLU A 44 -13.38 -12.43 -7.83
N LEU A 45 -12.35 -12.17 -8.64
CA LEU A 45 -12.33 -10.97 -9.49
C LEU A 45 -13.53 -10.98 -10.43
N GLN A 46 -14.22 -9.86 -10.49
CA GLN A 46 -15.35 -9.61 -11.39
C GLN A 46 -14.90 -8.83 -12.62
N GLU A 47 -15.69 -8.88 -13.69
CA GLU A 47 -15.44 -8.04 -14.86
C GLU A 47 -15.61 -6.54 -14.53
N PRO A 48 -14.78 -5.65 -15.10
CA PRO A 48 -13.78 -5.91 -16.15
C PRO A 48 -12.40 -6.37 -15.62
N TYR A 49 -12.22 -6.51 -14.32
CA TYR A 49 -10.92 -6.79 -13.68
C TYR A 49 -10.47 -8.24 -13.89
N ALA A 50 -11.40 -9.19 -13.97
CA ALA A 50 -11.08 -10.59 -14.32
C ALA A 50 -10.38 -10.68 -15.69
N SER A 51 -10.85 -9.95 -16.68
CA SER A 51 -10.20 -9.86 -17.98
C SER A 51 -8.87 -9.11 -17.95
N ARG A 52 -8.72 -8.10 -17.08
CA ARG A 52 -7.46 -7.34 -16.91
C ARG A 52 -6.36 -8.19 -16.26
N PHE A 53 -6.73 -9.10 -15.34
CA PHE A 53 -5.80 -9.96 -14.60
C PHE A 53 -6.11 -11.44 -14.79
N PRO A 54 -6.00 -11.99 -16.02
CA PRO A 54 -6.48 -13.32 -16.35
C PRO A 54 -5.75 -14.48 -15.64
N THR A 55 -4.60 -14.21 -15.06
CA THR A 55 -3.82 -15.17 -14.25
C THR A 55 -4.25 -15.23 -12.78
N CYS A 56 -5.09 -14.29 -12.33
CA CYS A 56 -5.54 -14.19 -10.95
C CYS A 56 -7.06 -14.44 -10.88
N LYS A 57 -7.45 -15.53 -10.23
CA LYS A 57 -8.87 -15.80 -9.96
C LYS A 57 -9.43 -14.91 -8.85
N TYR A 58 -8.61 -14.61 -7.84
CA TYR A 58 -8.98 -13.85 -6.65
C TYR A 58 -8.27 -12.51 -6.60
N GLY A 59 -8.89 -11.53 -5.94
CA GLY A 59 -8.34 -10.19 -5.78
C GLY A 59 -9.18 -9.31 -4.88
N PRO A 60 -8.99 -7.98 -4.95
CA PRO A 60 -9.85 -7.02 -4.30
C PRO A 60 -11.29 -7.10 -4.78
N ASP A 61 -12.25 -6.73 -3.91
CA ASP A 61 -13.64 -6.55 -4.29
C ASP A 61 -13.78 -5.42 -5.33
N ILE A 62 -14.83 -5.45 -6.13
CA ILE A 62 -15.05 -4.53 -7.25
C ILE A 62 -14.94 -3.06 -6.83
N TRP A 63 -15.56 -2.67 -5.71
CA TRP A 63 -15.46 -1.29 -5.20
C TRP A 63 -14.03 -0.87 -4.88
N ALA A 64 -13.20 -1.82 -4.43
CA ALA A 64 -11.79 -1.56 -4.11
C ALA A 64 -10.96 -1.43 -5.38
N CYS A 65 -11.26 -2.23 -6.40
CA CYS A 65 -10.64 -2.10 -7.72
C CYS A 65 -10.97 -0.73 -8.34
N GLU A 66 -12.24 -0.32 -8.30
CA GLU A 66 -12.70 0.99 -8.80
C GLU A 66 -12.02 2.14 -8.07
N PHE A 67 -11.93 2.07 -6.74
CA PHE A 67 -11.27 3.10 -5.93
C PHE A 67 -9.77 3.21 -6.23
N LEU A 68 -9.07 2.10 -6.43
CA LEU A 68 -7.66 2.10 -6.80
C LEU A 68 -7.45 2.62 -8.23
N ASP A 69 -8.35 2.32 -9.15
CA ASP A 69 -8.31 2.88 -10.51
C ASP A 69 -8.61 4.39 -10.51
N GLU A 70 -9.50 4.88 -9.66
CA GLU A 70 -9.73 6.33 -9.51
C GLU A 70 -8.46 7.03 -9.01
N ILE A 71 -7.74 6.45 -8.05
CA ILE A 71 -6.43 6.98 -7.62
C ILE A 71 -5.44 7.00 -8.79
N ARG A 72 -5.39 5.95 -9.60
CA ARG A 72 -4.55 5.92 -10.83
C ARG A 72 -4.86 7.10 -11.73
N ASP A 73 -6.14 7.31 -12.00
CA ASP A 73 -6.59 8.36 -12.92
C ASP A 73 -6.22 9.76 -12.39
N GLN A 74 -6.31 9.98 -11.09
CA GLN A 74 -5.85 11.22 -10.43
C GLN A 74 -4.31 11.38 -10.52
N ILE A 75 -3.54 10.33 -10.30
CA ILE A 75 -2.07 10.37 -10.43
C ILE A 75 -1.68 10.74 -11.87
N LEU A 76 -2.35 10.14 -12.87
CA LEU A 76 -2.10 10.41 -14.29
C LEU A 76 -2.52 11.82 -14.68
N ALA A 77 -3.68 12.29 -14.21
CA ALA A 77 -4.17 13.65 -14.46
C ALA A 77 -3.20 14.71 -13.91
N ASN A 78 -2.65 14.47 -12.71
CA ASN A 78 -1.66 15.35 -12.09
C ASN A 78 -0.25 15.21 -12.70
N LYS A 79 -0.05 14.31 -13.67
CA LYS A 79 1.24 14.09 -14.33
C LYS A 79 2.39 13.79 -13.34
N PHE A 80 2.08 13.08 -12.27
CA PHE A 80 3.07 12.73 -11.26
C PHE A 80 4.23 11.94 -11.89
N ASN A 81 5.45 12.45 -11.74
CA ASN A 81 6.69 11.86 -12.29
C ASN A 81 7.76 11.58 -11.23
N GLY A 82 7.44 11.80 -9.95
CA GLY A 82 8.34 11.60 -8.82
C GLY A 82 9.44 12.65 -8.66
N LYS A 83 9.46 13.72 -9.48
CA LYS A 83 10.48 14.78 -9.47
C LYS A 83 9.89 16.16 -9.19
N ASP A 84 8.78 16.47 -9.83
CA ASP A 84 8.15 17.78 -9.75
C ASP A 84 7.01 17.75 -8.73
N ALA A 85 6.77 18.89 -8.08
CA ALA A 85 5.62 19.06 -7.21
C ALA A 85 4.32 18.98 -8.04
N VAL A 86 3.34 18.24 -7.53
CA VAL A 86 2.00 18.12 -8.12
C VAL A 86 0.95 18.46 -7.09
N ASP A 87 -0.27 18.75 -7.56
CA ASP A 87 -1.39 19.00 -6.67
C ASP A 87 -1.71 17.76 -5.83
N PRO A 88 -2.13 17.92 -4.56
CA PRO A 88 -2.48 16.81 -3.71
C PRO A 88 -3.75 16.13 -4.20
N ILE A 89 -3.77 14.80 -4.07
CA ILE A 89 -4.94 13.98 -4.37
C ILE A 89 -5.76 13.81 -3.08
N TYR A 90 -7.04 14.19 -3.14
CA TYR A 90 -7.98 14.01 -2.04
C TYR A 90 -9.00 12.95 -2.42
N MET A 91 -9.03 11.87 -1.65
CA MET A 91 -9.98 10.77 -1.84
C MET A 91 -10.80 10.57 -0.58
N ALA A 92 -12.09 10.34 -0.73
CA ALA A 92 -12.99 10.04 0.36
C ALA A 92 -13.90 8.87 0.00
N THR A 93 -14.11 7.97 0.96
CA THR A 93 -15.07 6.88 0.81
C THR A 93 -15.97 6.80 2.03
N SER A 94 -17.26 6.69 1.80
CA SER A 94 -18.26 6.44 2.83
C SER A 94 -18.91 5.08 2.58
N SER A 95 -18.88 4.22 3.58
CA SER A 95 -19.44 2.87 3.44
C SER A 95 -19.70 2.23 4.79
N GLY A 96 -20.47 1.14 4.80
CA GLY A 96 -20.76 0.32 5.98
C GLY A 96 -19.50 -0.29 6.63
N HIS A 97 -19.70 -0.99 7.73
CA HIS A 97 -18.66 -1.74 8.40
C HIS A 97 -18.37 -3.06 7.67
N GLY A 98 -17.13 -3.53 7.76
CA GLY A 98 -16.74 -4.87 7.29
C GLY A 98 -16.40 -4.99 5.81
N ILE A 99 -16.47 -3.94 5.01
CA ILE A 99 -16.20 -3.97 3.57
C ILE A 99 -14.72 -3.86 3.18
N GLY A 100 -13.78 -3.94 4.14
CA GLY A 100 -12.35 -3.95 3.79
C GLY A 100 -11.66 -2.57 3.76
N LYS A 101 -12.23 -1.48 4.29
CA LYS A 101 -11.58 -0.16 4.31
C LYS A 101 -10.18 -0.17 4.93
N SER A 102 -9.98 -0.88 6.04
CA SER A 102 -8.66 -0.97 6.68
C SER A 102 -7.65 -1.75 5.84
N VAL A 103 -8.12 -2.70 5.05
CA VAL A 103 -7.31 -3.43 4.06
C VAL A 103 -6.85 -2.48 2.95
N MET A 104 -7.78 -1.66 2.41
CA MET A 104 -7.45 -0.63 1.41
C MET A 104 -6.37 0.32 1.92
N VAL A 105 -6.48 0.80 3.18
CA VAL A 105 -5.44 1.64 3.79
C VAL A 105 -4.09 0.91 3.85
N ALA A 106 -4.08 -0.36 4.21
CA ALA A 106 -2.85 -1.16 4.25
C ALA A 106 -2.20 -1.30 2.86
N TRP A 107 -3.00 -1.53 1.81
CA TRP A 107 -2.49 -1.58 0.44
C TRP A 107 -1.93 -0.23 -0.02
N LEU A 108 -2.61 0.87 0.28
CA LEU A 108 -2.14 2.21 -0.09
C LEU A 108 -0.85 2.60 0.64
N VAL A 109 -0.71 2.24 1.93
CA VAL A 109 0.54 2.45 2.67
C VAL A 109 1.69 1.71 1.99
N LYS A 110 1.49 0.43 1.66
CA LYS A 110 2.51 -0.37 0.99
C LYS A 110 2.81 0.17 -0.41
N PHE A 111 1.78 0.49 -1.18
CA PHE A 111 1.94 1.11 -2.50
C PHE A 111 2.79 2.38 -2.46
N ILE A 112 2.48 3.30 -1.55
CA ILE A 112 3.23 4.56 -1.44
C ILE A 112 4.67 4.33 -0.99
N LEU A 113 4.87 3.49 0.03
CA LEU A 113 6.22 3.22 0.53
C LEU A 113 7.07 2.49 -0.51
N ASP A 114 6.54 1.51 -1.20
CA ASP A 114 7.31 0.69 -2.14
C ASP A 114 7.59 1.40 -3.47
N THR A 115 6.63 2.21 -3.97
CA THR A 115 6.78 2.90 -5.27
C THR A 115 7.41 4.29 -5.17
N ARG A 116 7.53 4.85 -3.95
CA ARG A 116 8.04 6.21 -3.71
C ARG A 116 9.10 6.20 -2.63
N PRO A 117 10.37 5.93 -2.98
CA PRO A 117 11.47 5.98 -2.02
C PRO A 117 11.50 7.31 -1.25
N PHE A 118 11.84 7.21 0.05
CA PHE A 118 11.89 8.35 0.98
C PHE A 118 10.56 9.05 1.24
N SER A 119 9.43 8.40 0.91
CA SER A 119 8.11 8.91 1.26
C SER A 119 7.85 8.80 2.77
N LYS A 120 7.07 9.77 3.29
CA LYS A 120 6.56 9.76 4.66
C LYS A 120 5.05 9.79 4.63
N GLY A 121 4.44 8.96 5.46
CA GLY A 121 3.00 8.88 5.61
C GLY A 121 2.56 8.92 7.07
N THR A 122 1.31 9.28 7.28
CA THR A 122 0.68 9.21 8.61
C THR A 122 -0.71 8.62 8.48
N ILE A 123 -1.00 7.65 9.33
CA ILE A 123 -2.36 7.12 9.51
C ILE A 123 -2.90 7.64 10.82
N THR A 124 -4.13 8.14 10.79
CA THR A 124 -4.82 8.63 11.99
C THR A 124 -6.14 7.90 12.18
N ALA A 125 -6.56 7.79 13.44
CA ALA A 125 -7.90 7.36 13.82
C ALA A 125 -8.34 8.09 15.09
N ASN A 126 -9.65 8.10 15.34
CA ASN A 126 -10.24 8.80 16.49
C ASN A 126 -9.79 8.20 17.84
N THR A 127 -9.53 6.90 17.88
CA THR A 127 -9.07 6.23 19.10
C THR A 127 -7.84 5.38 18.86
N ALA A 128 -6.95 5.31 19.88
CA ALA A 128 -5.75 4.47 19.84
C ALA A 128 -6.09 2.98 19.69
N GLU A 129 -7.20 2.54 20.28
CA GLU A 129 -7.65 1.16 20.20
C GLU A 129 -8.08 0.79 18.78
N GLN A 130 -8.89 1.60 18.13
CA GLN A 130 -9.29 1.37 16.73
C GLN A 130 -8.11 1.38 15.80
N LEU A 131 -7.19 2.34 15.99
CA LEU A 131 -5.98 2.42 15.20
C LEU A 131 -5.17 1.14 15.33
N LYS A 132 -4.86 0.72 16.55
CA LYS A 132 -4.00 -0.43 16.84
C LYS A 132 -4.65 -1.75 16.44
N THR A 133 -5.90 -1.98 16.82
CA THR A 133 -6.55 -3.30 16.68
C THR A 133 -7.16 -3.55 15.31
N LYS A 134 -7.49 -2.49 14.56
CA LYS A 134 -8.10 -2.61 13.23
C LYS A 134 -7.12 -2.20 12.15
N THR A 135 -6.88 -0.90 11.98
CA THR A 135 -6.13 -0.39 10.82
C THR A 135 -4.67 -0.82 10.84
N TRP A 136 -3.98 -0.63 11.98
CA TRP A 136 -2.55 -0.96 12.08
C TRP A 136 -2.30 -2.47 12.06
N ALA A 137 -3.20 -3.26 12.60
CA ALA A 137 -3.15 -4.72 12.50
C ALA A 137 -3.23 -5.20 11.04
N GLU A 138 -4.12 -4.58 10.22
CA GLU A 138 -4.19 -4.90 8.80
C GLU A 138 -2.92 -4.46 8.06
N VAL A 139 -2.34 -3.30 8.36
CA VAL A 139 -1.03 -2.89 7.80
C VAL A 139 0.03 -3.96 8.09
N GLY A 140 0.10 -4.45 9.33
CA GLY A 140 1.04 -5.51 9.71
C GLY A 140 0.80 -6.83 8.99
N LYS A 141 -0.45 -7.24 8.82
CA LYS A 141 -0.84 -8.44 8.08
C LYS A 141 -0.41 -8.36 6.61
N TRP A 142 -0.79 -7.30 5.92
CA TRP A 142 -0.49 -7.12 4.50
C TRP A 142 0.99 -6.86 4.24
N HIS A 143 1.68 -6.18 5.17
CA HIS A 143 3.13 -6.05 5.11
C HIS A 143 3.83 -7.42 5.11
N LYS A 144 3.44 -8.35 6.01
CA LYS A 144 4.00 -9.70 6.06
C LYS A 144 3.71 -10.54 4.80
N LEU A 145 2.64 -10.24 4.08
CA LEU A 145 2.28 -10.92 2.83
C LEU A 145 2.95 -10.30 1.61
N SER A 146 3.57 -9.13 1.74
CA SER A 146 4.19 -8.43 0.62
C SER A 146 5.56 -9.01 0.26
N MET A 147 5.90 -8.98 -1.03
CA MET A 147 7.22 -9.39 -1.52
C MET A 147 8.36 -8.53 -0.94
N THR A 148 8.04 -7.31 -0.47
CA THR A 148 8.97 -6.34 0.14
C THR A 148 8.95 -6.36 1.67
N GLU A 149 8.47 -7.42 2.29
CA GLU A 149 8.47 -7.56 3.77
C GLU A 149 9.85 -7.31 4.35
N HIS A 150 10.87 -7.83 3.73
CA HIS A 150 12.26 -7.73 4.18
C HIS A 150 12.89 -6.32 4.05
N TRP A 151 12.26 -5.37 3.34
CA TRP A 151 12.76 -3.99 3.22
C TRP A 151 12.38 -3.11 4.42
N PHE A 152 11.30 -3.43 5.12
CA PHE A 152 10.74 -2.59 6.17
C PHE A 152 10.67 -3.33 7.52
N THR A 153 10.64 -2.57 8.60
CA THR A 153 10.39 -3.04 9.95
C THR A 153 9.03 -2.53 10.42
N TYR A 154 8.15 -3.45 10.80
CA TYR A 154 6.84 -3.15 11.36
C TYR A 154 6.91 -3.10 12.90
N ASN A 155 6.51 -2.00 13.49
CA ASN A 155 6.41 -1.80 14.94
C ASN A 155 4.97 -1.54 15.36
N SER A 156 4.49 -2.28 16.39
CA SER A 156 3.16 -2.14 16.98
C SER A 156 3.19 -1.98 18.51
N GLY A 157 4.35 -1.63 19.06
CA GLY A 157 4.59 -1.51 20.50
C GLY A 157 4.02 -0.26 21.16
N ARG A 158 4.05 -0.22 22.50
CA ARG A 158 3.73 0.99 23.26
C ARG A 158 4.78 2.06 22.97
N GLY A 159 4.36 3.17 22.38
CA GLY A 159 5.21 4.34 22.11
C GLY A 159 5.65 4.53 20.67
N ALA A 160 5.56 3.50 19.80
CA ALA A 160 5.81 3.68 18.37
C ALA A 160 5.02 2.65 17.55
N MET A 161 4.09 3.12 16.76
CA MET A 161 3.45 2.34 15.70
C MET A 161 3.93 2.92 14.38
N ASN A 162 4.86 2.23 13.73
CA ASN A 162 5.39 2.64 12.43
C ASN A 162 5.82 1.46 11.58
N LEU A 163 5.81 1.69 10.27
CA LEU A 163 6.40 0.85 9.24
C LEU A 163 7.52 1.67 8.61
N ALA A 164 8.77 1.29 8.84
CA ALA A 164 9.94 2.08 8.46
C ALA A 164 10.96 1.25 7.68
N HIS A 165 11.55 1.84 6.64
CA HIS A 165 12.61 1.20 5.86
C HIS A 165 13.81 0.89 6.76
N LYS A 166 14.41 -0.30 6.62
CA LYS A 166 15.48 -0.78 7.52
C LYS A 166 16.67 0.16 7.59
N ASP A 167 17.10 0.71 6.43
CA ASP A 167 18.28 1.56 6.33
C ASP A 167 17.97 3.07 6.40
N HIS A 168 16.68 3.46 6.23
CA HIS A 168 16.26 4.85 6.13
C HIS A 168 15.08 5.18 7.07
N LYS A 169 15.17 4.73 8.33
CA LYS A 169 14.07 4.74 9.31
C LYS A 169 13.44 6.12 9.53
N GLU A 170 14.23 7.18 9.45
CA GLU A 170 13.77 8.54 9.71
C GLU A 170 13.17 9.24 8.50
N SER A 171 13.56 8.83 7.31
CA SER A 171 13.20 9.52 6.06
C SER A 171 12.22 8.74 5.19
N TRP A 172 12.02 7.43 5.44
CA TRP A 172 11.18 6.56 4.64
C TRP A 172 10.31 5.67 5.53
N ARG A 173 9.12 6.16 5.85
CA ARG A 173 8.27 5.53 6.87
C ARG A 173 6.81 5.97 6.81
N CYS A 174 5.95 5.16 7.42
CA CYS A 174 4.58 5.52 7.76
C CYS A 174 4.38 5.38 9.28
N ASP A 175 3.86 6.44 9.90
CA ASP A 175 3.54 6.47 11.32
C ASP A 175 2.03 6.35 11.56
N ALA A 176 1.65 5.64 12.61
CA ALA A 176 0.26 5.57 13.05
C ALA A 176 0.11 6.33 14.39
N GLN A 177 -0.73 7.36 14.40
CA GLN A 177 -0.96 8.21 15.56
C GLN A 177 -2.44 8.58 15.70
N THR A 178 -2.90 8.81 16.93
CA THR A 178 -4.25 9.29 17.16
C THR A 178 -4.33 10.80 17.01
N CYS A 179 -5.41 11.30 16.42
CA CYS A 179 -5.78 12.70 16.59
C CYS A 179 -6.18 12.91 18.05
N ARG A 180 -5.42 13.72 18.80
CA ARG A 180 -5.91 14.25 20.08
C ARG A 180 -6.87 15.39 19.74
N GLU A 181 -8.14 15.27 20.14
CA GLU A 181 -8.95 16.45 20.31
C GLU A 181 -8.27 17.28 21.43
N GLU A 182 -7.65 18.38 21.07
CA GLU A 182 -7.38 19.43 22.05
C GLU A 182 -8.76 19.96 22.45
N ASN A 183 -9.21 19.62 23.65
CA ASN A 183 -10.34 20.28 24.28
C ASN A 183 -9.93 21.76 24.50
N SER A 184 -10.45 22.61 23.63
CA SER A 184 -10.42 24.07 23.78
C SER A 184 -11.39 24.47 24.88
#